data_783bf21484f1229ea0eae6094d48fe78
#
_entry.id   783bf21484f1229ea0eae6094d48fe78
#
_cell.length_a   1.000
_cell.length_b   1.000
_cell.length_c   1.000
_cell.angle_alpha   90.00
_cell.angle_beta   90.00
_cell.angle_gamma   90.00
#
_symmetry.space_group_name_H-M   'P 1'
#
loop_
_entity.id
_entity.type
_entity.pdbx_description
1 polymer ?
#
loop_
_entity_poly.entity_id
_entity_poly.type
_entity_poly.pdbx_seq_one_letter_code
_entity_poly.pdbx_strand_id
1 'polypeptide(L)'
;ITGMIQRQLFPDEYDNVDEAVLNAAATYGTNVHASIEDFDKNWNNDGTVEVADYIEICKEHGLVHEASEYIVSDNKNWASMIDKVYRVSDDTFSIGDIKTYGVMTSEKLEKARWQLSLYAYFFELQNKKAKIDKLFIIHLRNKIKKDGTVDHINEVIFVNRIPSEICKELLEADLKEENFNNPFSIPEAVSYT
;
A
#
# COMPACT_ATOMS: atom_id res chain seq x y z
N ILE A 1 -9.43 7.95 -2.73
CA ILE A 1 -9.68 6.49 -2.59
C ILE A 1 -9.43 6.06 -1.15
N THR A 2 -8.30 6.37 -0.53
CA THR A 2 -7.97 5.95 0.85
C THR A 2 -9.03 6.41 1.85
N GLY A 3 -9.47 7.67 1.79
CA GLY A 3 -10.53 8.18 2.66
C GLY A 3 -11.89 7.52 2.45
N MET A 4 -12.20 7.11 1.22
CA MET A 4 -13.42 6.35 0.91
C MET A 4 -13.35 4.94 1.51
N ILE A 5 -12.24 4.25 1.34
CA ILE A 5 -12.01 2.92 1.94
C ILE A 5 -12.20 3.01 3.46
N GLN A 6 -11.60 3.99 4.11
CA GLN A 6 -11.74 4.16 5.55
C GLN A 6 -13.18 4.41 5.95
N ARG A 7 -13.88 5.35 5.31
CA ARG A 7 -15.27 5.69 5.62
C ARG A 7 -16.22 4.52 5.42
N GLN A 8 -16.07 3.75 4.34
CA GLN A 8 -16.98 2.66 3.99
C GLN A 8 -16.70 1.34 4.70
N LEU A 9 -15.43 1.06 5.01
CA LEU A 9 -15.00 -0.27 5.44
C LEU A 9 -14.34 -0.29 6.82
N PHE A 10 -13.69 0.81 7.22
CA PHE A 10 -12.88 0.87 8.45
C PHE A 10 -13.14 2.18 9.22
N PRO A 11 -14.40 2.51 9.58
CA PRO A 11 -14.75 3.82 10.15
C PRO A 11 -14.06 4.12 11.48
N ASP A 12 -13.76 3.10 12.28
CA ASP A 12 -13.29 3.23 13.67
C ASP A 12 -11.75 3.06 13.81
N GLU A 13 -11.00 3.01 12.71
CA GLU A 13 -9.57 2.62 12.69
C GLU A 13 -8.69 3.48 13.65
N TYR A 14 -9.00 4.76 13.84
CA TYR A 14 -8.17 5.69 14.60
C TYR A 14 -8.83 6.26 15.86
N ASP A 15 -9.98 5.79 16.25
CA ASP A 15 -10.81 6.38 17.31
C ASP A 15 -10.13 6.49 18.67
N ASN A 16 -9.11 5.67 18.97
CA ASN A 16 -8.44 5.61 20.27
C ASN A 16 -6.91 5.76 20.18
N VAL A 17 -6.39 6.38 19.12
CA VAL A 17 -4.94 6.57 18.97
C VAL A 17 -4.54 8.00 19.30
N ASP A 18 -3.51 8.16 20.13
CA ASP A 18 -2.95 9.47 20.49
C ASP A 18 -2.43 10.20 19.24
N GLU A 19 -2.80 11.46 19.08
CA GLU A 19 -2.44 12.29 17.94
C GLU A 19 -0.92 12.45 17.76
N ALA A 20 -0.17 12.55 18.84
CA ALA A 20 1.29 12.65 18.76
C ALA A 20 1.91 11.36 18.24
N VAL A 21 1.34 10.21 18.57
CA VAL A 21 1.76 8.89 18.04
C VAL A 21 1.46 8.79 16.56
N LEU A 22 0.27 9.22 16.13
CA LEU A 22 -0.12 9.26 14.71
C LEU A 22 0.81 10.16 13.90
N ASN A 23 1.09 11.37 14.38
CA ASN A 23 1.97 12.33 13.72
C ASN A 23 3.41 11.82 13.61
N ALA A 24 3.95 11.21 14.67
CA ALA A 24 5.28 10.62 14.64
C ALA A 24 5.37 9.44 13.64
N ALA A 25 4.35 8.62 13.59
CA ALA A 25 4.27 7.52 12.63
C ALA A 25 4.16 8.03 11.18
N ALA A 26 3.34 9.05 10.94
CA ALA A 26 3.20 9.67 9.63
C ALA A 26 4.51 10.32 9.14
N THR A 27 5.21 11.02 10.01
CA THR A 27 6.52 11.64 9.69
C THR A 27 7.55 10.58 9.34
N TYR A 28 7.64 9.50 10.12
CA TYR A 28 8.54 8.39 9.82
C TYR A 28 8.22 7.74 8.48
N GLY A 29 6.95 7.44 8.24
CA GLY A 29 6.49 6.88 6.96
C GLY A 29 6.84 7.78 5.77
N THR A 30 6.56 9.08 5.87
CA THR A 30 6.88 10.06 4.81
C THR A 30 8.38 10.09 4.50
N ASN A 31 9.23 10.07 5.52
CA ASN A 31 10.68 10.08 5.33
C ASN A 31 11.17 8.80 4.63
N VAL A 32 10.64 7.63 5.01
CA VAL A 32 10.99 6.35 4.37
C VAL A 32 10.55 6.35 2.90
N HIS A 33 9.33 6.78 2.60
CA HIS A 33 8.85 6.89 1.23
C HIS A 33 9.72 7.82 0.38
N ALA A 34 10.08 9.00 0.90
CA ALA A 34 10.93 9.96 0.19
C ALA A 34 12.32 9.40 -0.10
N SER A 35 12.95 8.72 0.86
CA SER A 35 14.27 8.10 0.69
C SER A 35 14.25 6.99 -0.37
N ILE A 36 13.23 6.16 -0.37
CA ILE A 36 13.09 5.08 -1.36
C ILE A 36 12.77 5.65 -2.74
N GLU A 37 11.92 6.67 -2.82
CA GLU A 37 11.64 7.35 -4.09
C GLU A 37 12.88 7.99 -4.69
N ASP A 38 13.70 8.64 -3.87
CA ASP A 38 14.97 9.22 -4.31
C ASP A 38 15.96 8.16 -4.79
N PHE A 39 16.00 7.00 -4.14
CA PHE A 39 16.74 5.85 -4.64
C PHE A 39 16.23 5.36 -6.01
N ASP A 40 14.93 5.16 -6.15
CA ASP A 40 14.35 4.65 -7.39
C ASP A 40 14.52 5.61 -8.58
N LYS A 41 14.41 6.92 -8.34
CA LYS A 41 14.52 7.95 -9.39
C LYS A 41 15.96 8.35 -9.70
N ASN A 42 16.80 8.46 -8.69
CA ASN A 42 18.12 9.07 -8.77
C ASN A 42 19.28 8.13 -8.40
N TRP A 43 18.97 6.88 -8.02
CA TRP A 43 19.95 5.90 -7.50
C TRP A 43 20.69 6.40 -6.25
N ASN A 44 20.07 7.31 -5.49
CA ASN A 44 20.66 7.87 -4.29
C ASN A 44 20.39 6.96 -3.08
N ASN A 45 21.42 6.20 -2.69
CA ASN A 45 21.38 5.43 -1.44
C ASN A 45 21.83 6.35 -0.30
N ASP A 46 20.87 6.77 0.52
CA ASP A 46 21.12 7.68 1.66
C ASP A 46 21.76 6.99 2.86
N GLY A 47 22.01 5.67 2.79
CA GLY A 47 22.63 4.88 3.84
C GLY A 47 21.68 4.47 4.98
N THR A 48 20.40 4.77 4.88
CA THR A 48 19.42 4.28 5.86
C THR A 48 19.21 2.77 5.74
N VAL A 49 18.82 2.14 6.84
CA VAL A 49 18.55 0.70 6.88
C VAL A 49 17.34 0.36 5.98
N GLU A 50 16.32 1.22 5.98
CA GLU A 50 15.11 1.05 5.16
C GLU A 50 15.44 1.04 3.66
N VAL A 51 16.32 1.91 3.18
CA VAL A 51 16.76 1.90 1.78
C VAL A 51 17.58 0.65 1.47
N ALA A 52 18.48 0.23 2.36
CA ALA A 52 19.25 -0.99 2.20
C ALA A 52 18.34 -2.23 2.12
N ASP A 53 17.36 -2.32 3.01
CA ASP A 53 16.37 -3.40 3.03
C ASP A 53 15.52 -3.39 1.75
N TYR A 54 15.12 -2.22 1.28
CA TYR A 54 14.38 -2.07 0.02
C TYR A 54 15.19 -2.56 -1.18
N ILE A 55 16.45 -2.22 -1.26
CA ILE A 55 17.36 -2.67 -2.33
C ILE A 55 17.48 -4.20 -2.32
N GLU A 56 17.62 -4.79 -1.13
CA GLU A 56 17.70 -6.24 -0.96
C GLU A 56 16.41 -6.93 -1.42
N ILE A 57 15.25 -6.41 -1.01
CA ILE A 57 13.93 -6.90 -1.44
C ILE A 57 13.80 -6.82 -2.97
N CYS A 58 14.19 -5.72 -3.59
CA CYS A 58 14.13 -5.57 -5.05
C CYS A 58 14.98 -6.64 -5.76
N LYS A 59 16.16 -6.93 -5.25
CA LYS A 59 17.04 -7.98 -5.79
C LYS A 59 16.45 -9.38 -5.59
N GLU A 60 15.99 -9.68 -4.40
CA GLU A 60 15.43 -10.98 -4.04
C GLU A 60 14.19 -11.33 -4.86
N HIS A 61 13.30 -10.37 -5.06
CA HIS A 61 12.05 -10.54 -5.79
C HIS A 61 12.12 -10.16 -7.27
N GLY A 62 13.28 -9.73 -7.76
CA GLY A 62 13.46 -9.32 -9.15
C GLY A 62 12.59 -8.12 -9.55
N LEU A 63 12.39 -7.17 -8.63
CA LEU A 63 11.56 -5.98 -8.88
C LEU A 63 12.30 -4.99 -9.77
N VAL A 64 11.66 -4.61 -10.87
CA VAL A 64 12.16 -3.60 -11.80
C VAL A 64 11.28 -2.37 -11.70
N HIS A 65 11.81 -1.30 -11.13
CA HIS A 65 11.08 -0.05 -10.93
C HIS A 65 10.63 0.56 -12.27
N GLU A 66 9.35 0.88 -12.37
CA GLU A 66 8.75 1.56 -13.52
C GLU A 66 8.34 2.99 -13.16
N ALA A 67 7.62 3.15 -12.05
CA ALA A 67 7.17 4.46 -11.58
C ALA A 67 6.97 4.49 -10.07
N SER A 68 7.18 5.66 -9.49
CA SER A 68 6.79 6.02 -8.12
C SER A 68 5.73 7.11 -8.17
N GLU A 69 4.81 7.11 -7.19
CA GLU A 69 3.75 8.10 -7.08
C GLU A 69 2.92 8.26 -8.38
N TYR A 70 2.58 7.13 -8.99
CA TYR A 70 1.85 7.09 -10.25
C TYR A 70 0.38 7.43 -10.05
N ILE A 71 -0.07 8.52 -10.70
CA ILE A 71 -1.45 8.99 -10.58
C ILE A 71 -2.38 8.13 -11.42
N VAL A 72 -3.45 7.63 -10.82
CA VAL A 72 -4.54 6.92 -11.46
C VAL A 72 -5.87 7.63 -11.23
N SER A 73 -6.76 7.57 -12.22
CA SER A 73 -8.05 8.24 -12.19
C SER A 73 -9.05 7.58 -13.16
N ASP A 74 -10.33 7.74 -12.87
CA ASP A 74 -11.41 7.47 -13.83
C ASP A 74 -11.76 8.73 -14.67
N ASN A 75 -11.04 9.84 -14.47
CA ASN A 75 -11.28 11.16 -15.07
C ASN A 75 -12.67 11.75 -14.77
N LYS A 76 -13.34 11.32 -13.72
CA LYS A 76 -14.67 11.79 -13.31
C LYS A 76 -14.77 12.07 -11.82
N ASN A 77 -14.71 11.03 -11.03
CA ASN A 77 -15.04 11.09 -9.60
C ASN A 77 -13.86 10.72 -8.70
N TRP A 78 -12.92 9.93 -9.21
CA TRP A 78 -11.88 9.32 -8.42
C TRP A 78 -10.49 9.59 -8.98
N ALA A 79 -9.59 9.95 -8.10
CA ALA A 79 -8.16 10.00 -8.36
C ALA A 79 -7.39 9.47 -7.14
N SER A 80 -6.26 8.86 -7.37
CA SER A 80 -5.35 8.44 -6.33
C SER A 80 -3.94 8.31 -6.86
N MET A 81 -3.02 7.93 -6.00
CA MET A 81 -1.62 7.81 -6.33
C MET A 81 -1.11 6.45 -5.88
N ILE A 82 -0.58 5.68 -6.82
CA ILE A 82 0.07 4.39 -6.57
C ILE A 82 1.49 4.65 -6.11
N ASP A 83 1.87 4.08 -5.01
CA ASP A 83 3.21 4.27 -4.44
C ASP A 83 4.30 3.73 -5.35
N LYS A 84 4.19 2.47 -5.77
CA LYS A 84 5.18 1.79 -6.62
C LYS A 84 4.54 0.96 -7.72
N VAL A 85 5.01 1.17 -8.94
CA VAL A 85 4.72 0.32 -10.11
C VAL A 85 6.02 -0.35 -10.56
N TYR A 86 5.98 -1.66 -10.72
CA TYR A 86 7.11 -2.48 -11.18
C TYR A 86 6.78 -3.16 -12.50
N ARG A 87 7.74 -3.17 -13.41
CA ARG A 87 7.61 -3.81 -14.72
C ARG A 87 7.88 -5.31 -14.62
N VAL A 88 6.98 -6.10 -15.14
CA VAL A 88 7.12 -7.57 -15.28
C VAL A 88 7.45 -7.95 -16.72
N SER A 89 6.72 -7.35 -17.67
CA SER A 89 6.94 -7.49 -19.12
C SER A 89 6.43 -6.24 -19.84
N ASP A 90 6.36 -6.25 -21.16
CA ASP A 90 5.98 -5.06 -21.93
C ASP A 90 4.60 -4.49 -21.53
N ASP A 91 3.62 -5.36 -21.29
CA ASP A 91 2.25 -4.95 -20.94
C ASP A 91 1.82 -5.46 -19.55
N THR A 92 2.73 -6.01 -18.74
CA THR A 92 2.43 -6.56 -17.42
C THR A 92 3.23 -5.86 -16.34
N PHE A 93 2.53 -5.47 -15.28
CA PHE A 93 3.10 -4.73 -14.14
C PHE A 93 2.65 -5.36 -12.81
N SER A 94 3.37 -5.05 -11.76
CA SER A 94 2.96 -5.32 -10.39
C SER A 94 2.88 -4.01 -9.62
N ILE A 95 2.02 -3.97 -8.60
CA ILE A 95 1.85 -2.79 -7.75
C ILE A 95 2.33 -3.14 -6.34
N GLY A 96 3.21 -2.33 -5.82
CA GLY A 96 3.68 -2.38 -4.44
C GLY A 96 3.32 -1.12 -3.66
N ASP A 97 3.13 -1.29 -2.38
CA ASP A 97 2.84 -0.20 -1.45
C ASP A 97 3.75 -0.34 -0.22
N ILE A 98 4.48 0.72 0.12
CA ILE A 98 5.39 0.73 1.25
C ILE A 98 4.62 1.06 2.51
N LYS A 99 4.77 0.22 3.53
CA LYS A 99 4.19 0.43 4.86
C LYS A 99 5.26 0.36 5.93
N THR A 100 5.13 1.22 6.93
CA THR A 100 6.09 1.36 8.03
C THR A 100 5.47 1.11 9.40
N TYR A 101 4.39 0.34 9.44
CA TYR A 101 3.68 -0.01 10.68
C TYR A 101 4.58 -0.78 11.65
N GLY A 102 4.35 -0.58 12.95
CA GLY A 102 4.99 -1.43 13.97
C GLY A 102 4.47 -2.86 13.96
N VAL A 103 3.18 -3.02 13.68
CA VAL A 103 2.52 -4.32 13.54
C VAL A 103 1.59 -4.27 12.34
N MET A 104 1.68 -5.28 11.47
CA MET A 104 0.73 -5.50 10.37
C MET A 104 -0.42 -6.35 10.89
N THR A 105 -1.50 -5.69 11.33
CA THR A 105 -2.71 -6.38 11.77
C THR A 105 -3.51 -6.90 10.57
N SER A 106 -4.40 -7.87 10.80
CA SER A 106 -5.31 -8.38 9.75
C SER A 106 -6.16 -7.27 9.14
N GLU A 107 -6.60 -6.30 9.95
CA GLU A 107 -7.37 -5.15 9.48
C GLU A 107 -6.54 -4.23 8.58
N LYS A 108 -5.30 -3.92 8.96
CA LYS A 108 -4.38 -3.12 8.12
C LYS A 108 -4.05 -3.83 6.81
N LEU A 109 -3.87 -5.15 6.86
CA LEU A 109 -3.62 -5.96 5.68
C LEU A 109 -4.83 -5.96 4.74
N GLU A 110 -6.05 -6.12 5.27
CA GLU A 110 -7.27 -6.09 4.47
C GLU A 110 -7.52 -4.70 3.88
N LYS A 111 -7.25 -3.63 4.62
CA LYS A 111 -7.30 -2.25 4.10
C LYS A 111 -6.33 -2.04 2.94
N ALA A 112 -5.10 -2.53 3.07
CA ALA A 112 -4.11 -2.46 1.99
C ALA A 112 -4.52 -3.31 0.78
N ARG A 113 -5.14 -4.47 1.00
CA ARG A 113 -5.69 -5.30 -0.07
C ARG A 113 -6.74 -4.57 -0.90
N TRP A 114 -7.68 -3.87 -0.25
CA TRP A 114 -8.66 -3.02 -0.92
C TRP A 114 -8.01 -1.88 -1.69
N GLN A 115 -7.07 -1.18 -1.06
CA GLN A 115 -6.34 -0.08 -1.68
C GLN A 115 -5.60 -0.52 -2.95
N LEU A 116 -4.83 -1.59 -2.85
CA LEU A 116 -4.06 -2.13 -3.99
C LEU A 116 -4.97 -2.67 -5.10
N SER A 117 -6.09 -3.30 -4.74
CA SER A 117 -7.06 -3.80 -5.72
C SER A 117 -7.75 -2.68 -6.49
N LEU A 118 -8.11 -1.59 -5.82
CA LEU A 118 -8.64 -0.38 -6.46
C LEU A 118 -7.59 0.29 -7.34
N TYR A 119 -6.33 0.34 -6.91
CA TYR A 119 -5.24 0.85 -7.73
C TYR A 119 -5.05 0.02 -9.01
N ALA A 120 -5.09 -1.29 -8.92
CA ALA A 120 -5.02 -2.18 -10.07
C ALA A 120 -6.20 -1.94 -11.04
N TYR A 121 -7.41 -1.81 -10.51
CA TYR A 121 -8.59 -1.49 -11.29
C TYR A 121 -8.43 -0.17 -12.07
N PHE A 122 -8.04 0.91 -11.40
CA PHE A 122 -7.83 2.21 -12.05
C PHE A 122 -6.65 2.21 -13.02
N PHE A 123 -5.56 1.52 -12.69
CA PHE A 123 -4.40 1.39 -13.56
C PHE A 123 -4.77 0.73 -14.90
N GLU A 124 -5.48 -0.40 -14.86
CA GLU A 124 -5.93 -1.10 -16.05
C GLU A 124 -7.01 -0.33 -16.82
N LEU A 125 -7.87 0.44 -16.13
CA LEU A 125 -8.84 1.33 -16.76
C LEU A 125 -8.15 2.43 -17.58
N GLN A 126 -7.07 3.00 -17.04
CA GLN A 126 -6.29 4.07 -17.66
C GLN A 126 -5.34 3.55 -18.74
N ASN A 127 -4.83 2.34 -18.60
CA ASN A 127 -3.86 1.69 -19.48
C ASN A 127 -4.46 0.40 -20.07
N LYS A 128 -5.29 0.52 -21.10
CA LYS A 128 -6.15 -0.56 -21.62
C LYS A 128 -5.43 -1.84 -22.06
N LYS A 129 -4.16 -1.76 -22.42
CA LYS A 129 -3.34 -2.93 -22.80
C LYS A 129 -2.62 -3.55 -21.62
N ALA A 130 -2.47 -2.82 -20.54
CA ALA A 130 -1.72 -3.25 -19.38
C ALA A 130 -2.53 -4.19 -18.50
N LYS A 131 -1.82 -5.12 -17.86
CA LYS A 131 -2.35 -6.04 -16.84
C LYS A 131 -1.53 -5.94 -15.58
N ILE A 132 -2.19 -6.01 -14.44
CA ILE A 132 -1.54 -6.12 -13.14
C ILE A 132 -1.45 -7.60 -12.75
N ASP A 133 -0.22 -8.07 -12.53
CA ASP A 133 0.08 -9.44 -12.13
C ASP A 133 -0.05 -9.62 -10.61
N LYS A 134 0.79 -8.92 -9.84
CA LYS A 134 0.86 -9.08 -8.39
C LYS A 134 0.58 -7.78 -7.67
N LEU A 135 -0.02 -7.91 -6.48
CA LEU A 135 -0.23 -6.85 -5.51
C LEU A 135 0.50 -7.23 -4.23
N PHE A 136 1.30 -6.34 -3.68
CA PHE A 136 2.06 -6.63 -2.47
C PHE A 136 2.37 -5.39 -1.64
N ILE A 137 2.61 -5.64 -0.37
CA ILE A 137 3.10 -4.65 0.59
C ILE A 137 4.58 -4.89 0.79
N ILE A 138 5.37 -3.83 0.75
CA ILE A 138 6.74 -3.82 1.21
C ILE A 138 6.72 -3.22 2.61
N HIS A 139 6.86 -4.06 3.63
CA HIS A 139 6.77 -3.68 5.02
C HIS A 139 8.18 -3.46 5.57
N LEU A 140 8.52 -2.20 5.79
CA LEU A 140 9.84 -1.77 6.24
C LEU A 140 9.74 -1.01 7.55
N ARG A 141 10.60 -1.36 8.49
CA ARG A 141 10.71 -0.64 9.75
C ARG A 141 12.09 -0.83 10.37
N ASN A 142 12.68 0.26 10.82
CA ASN A 142 13.88 0.21 11.65
C ASN A 142 13.81 1.32 12.69
N LYS A 143 13.27 1.01 13.87
CA LYS A 143 13.12 1.95 14.97
C LYS A 143 13.74 1.42 16.25
N ILE A 144 14.50 2.26 16.92
CA ILE A 144 15.00 1.99 18.26
C ILE A 144 13.87 2.29 19.26
N LYS A 145 13.48 1.28 20.05
CA LYS A 145 12.49 1.40 21.12
C LYS A 145 13.09 2.11 22.35
N LYS A 146 12.22 2.56 23.26
CA LYS A 146 12.63 3.23 24.50
C LYS A 146 13.52 2.37 25.40
N ASP A 147 13.40 1.04 25.30
CA ASP A 147 14.21 0.08 26.04
C ASP A 147 15.56 -0.25 25.36
N GLY A 148 15.88 0.41 24.23
CA GLY A 148 17.10 0.22 23.45
C GLY A 148 17.05 -0.95 22.46
N THR A 149 15.97 -1.73 22.44
CA THR A 149 15.79 -2.78 21.42
C THR A 149 15.45 -2.17 20.06
N VAL A 150 15.84 -2.86 18.98
CA VAL A 150 15.54 -2.43 17.61
C VAL A 150 14.31 -3.18 17.10
N ASP A 151 13.35 -2.41 16.60
CA ASP A 151 12.19 -2.92 15.89
C ASP A 151 12.52 -2.90 14.40
N HIS A 152 12.99 -4.05 13.89
CA HIS A 152 13.44 -4.20 12.50
C HIS A 152 12.52 -5.15 11.74
N ILE A 153 11.92 -4.64 10.65
CA ILE A 153 11.04 -5.37 9.75
C ILE A 153 11.48 -5.10 8.31
N ASN A 154 11.64 -6.16 7.53
CA ASN A 154 11.85 -6.10 6.09
C ASN A 154 11.20 -7.33 5.42
N GLU A 155 9.97 -7.18 5.01
CA GLU A 155 9.19 -8.28 4.43
C GLU A 155 8.34 -7.83 3.25
N VAL A 156 8.02 -8.77 2.38
CA VAL A 156 7.04 -8.60 1.31
C VAL A 156 5.82 -9.45 1.62
N ILE A 157 4.65 -8.82 1.61
CA ILE A 157 3.37 -9.49 1.86
C ILE A 157 2.53 -9.40 0.60
N PHE A 158 2.34 -10.54 -0.09
CA PHE A 158 1.44 -10.60 -1.25
C PHE A 158 -0.01 -10.65 -0.80
N VAL A 159 -0.86 -9.93 -1.52
CA VAL A 159 -2.31 -9.91 -1.28
C VAL A 159 -3.06 -10.40 -2.51
N ASN A 160 -4.17 -11.10 -2.28
CA ASN A 160 -5.06 -11.52 -3.35
C ASN A 160 -5.93 -10.35 -3.81
N ARG A 161 -5.96 -10.12 -5.12
CA ARG A 161 -6.76 -9.05 -5.71
C ARG A 161 -8.25 -9.27 -5.48
N ILE A 162 -8.94 -8.23 -5.07
CA ILE A 162 -10.40 -8.17 -5.06
C ILE A 162 -10.87 -8.01 -6.51
N PRO A 163 -11.88 -8.77 -6.96
CA PRO A 163 -12.41 -8.66 -8.31
C PRO A 163 -12.85 -7.23 -8.65
N SER A 164 -12.61 -6.82 -9.90
CA SER A 164 -12.92 -5.46 -10.37
C SER A 164 -14.41 -5.11 -10.25
N GLU A 165 -15.30 -6.09 -10.39
CA GLU A 165 -16.75 -5.92 -10.23
C GLU A 165 -17.10 -5.48 -8.80
N ILE A 166 -16.47 -6.10 -7.80
CA ILE A 166 -16.68 -5.75 -6.39
C ILE A 166 -16.09 -4.38 -6.07
N CYS A 167 -14.93 -4.04 -6.66
CA CYS A 167 -14.38 -2.69 -6.56
C CYS A 167 -15.35 -1.63 -7.13
N LYS A 168 -16.00 -1.91 -8.25
CA LYS A 168 -17.01 -1.02 -8.83
C LYS A 168 -18.23 -0.84 -7.91
N GLU A 169 -18.72 -1.92 -7.32
CA GLU A 169 -19.85 -1.86 -6.38
C GLU A 169 -19.54 -0.96 -5.18
N LEU A 170 -18.33 -1.04 -4.63
CA LEU A 170 -17.88 -0.15 -3.55
C LEU A 170 -17.87 1.31 -3.99
N LEU A 171 -17.29 1.61 -5.16
CA LEU A 171 -17.23 2.95 -5.71
C LEU A 171 -18.62 3.54 -6.00
N GLU A 172 -19.53 2.74 -6.55
CA GLU A 172 -20.89 3.14 -6.83
C GLU A 172 -21.70 3.40 -5.56
N ALA A 173 -21.54 2.56 -4.53
CA ALA A 173 -22.19 2.76 -3.24
C ALA A 173 -21.76 4.08 -2.61
N ASP A 174 -20.47 4.38 -2.63
CA ASP A 174 -19.97 5.63 -2.08
C ASP A 174 -20.46 6.87 -2.85
N LEU A 175 -20.52 6.81 -4.18
CA LEU A 175 -21.06 7.90 -5.00
C LEU A 175 -22.55 8.16 -4.76
N LYS A 176 -23.33 7.14 -4.40
CA LYS A 176 -24.75 7.24 -4.07
C LYS A 176 -24.99 7.55 -2.59
N GLU A 177 -23.93 7.72 -1.81
CA GLU A 177 -24.01 7.86 -0.36
C GLU A 177 -24.74 6.70 0.34
N GLU A 178 -24.60 5.49 -0.24
CA GLU A 178 -25.15 4.24 0.30
C GLU A 178 -24.07 3.46 1.06
N ASN A 179 -24.48 2.62 2.00
CA ASN A 179 -23.55 1.71 2.67
C ASN A 179 -23.20 0.56 1.74
N PHE A 180 -21.90 0.33 1.57
CA PHE A 180 -21.41 -0.83 0.84
C PHE A 180 -21.56 -2.10 1.67
N ASN A 181 -22.14 -3.14 1.06
CA ASN A 181 -22.25 -4.44 1.69
C ASN A 181 -21.00 -5.27 1.35
N ASN A 182 -20.00 -5.23 2.26
CA ASN A 182 -18.73 -5.92 2.06
C ASN A 182 -18.92 -7.44 2.05
N PRO A 183 -18.62 -8.16 0.95
CA PRO A 183 -18.76 -9.62 0.87
C PRO A 183 -17.67 -10.38 1.61
N PHE A 184 -16.61 -9.69 2.07
CA PHE A 184 -15.48 -10.29 2.78
C PHE A 184 -15.61 -10.02 4.28
N SER A 185 -15.53 -11.07 5.10
CA SER A 185 -15.30 -10.91 6.54
C SER A 185 -13.85 -10.51 6.78
N ILE A 186 -13.62 -9.56 7.71
CA ILE A 186 -12.26 -9.28 8.20
C ILE A 186 -11.81 -10.53 8.96
N PRO A 187 -10.71 -11.21 8.60
CA PRO A 187 -10.26 -12.38 9.32
C PRO A 187 -9.99 -12.02 10.78
N GLU A 188 -10.48 -12.80 11.73
CA GLU A 188 -10.05 -12.70 13.12
C GLU A 188 -8.52 -12.77 13.16
N ALA A 189 -7.91 -11.91 13.96
CA ALA A 189 -6.48 -11.70 14.01
C ALA A 189 -5.70 -13.03 14.08
N VAL A 190 -5.19 -13.46 12.94
CA VAL A 190 -4.19 -14.51 12.89
C VAL A 190 -2.85 -13.82 13.12
N SER A 191 -2.27 -14.04 14.31
CA SER A 191 -0.90 -13.61 14.56
C SER A 191 0.02 -14.45 13.68
N TYR A 192 0.57 -13.83 12.64
CA TYR A 192 1.69 -14.40 11.91
C TYR A 192 2.92 -14.26 12.82
N THR A 193 3.27 -15.37 13.48
CA THR A 193 4.56 -15.53 14.15
C THR A 193 5.62 -15.89 13.13
#